data_55f187eabac0efe7c8191b0bb256c186
#
_entry.id   55f187eabac0efe7c8191b0bb256c186
#
_cell.length_a   1.000
_cell.length_b   1.000
_cell.length_c   1.000
_cell.angle_alpha   90.00
_cell.angle_beta   90.00
_cell.angle_gamma   90.00
#
_symmetry.space_group_name_H-M   'P 1'
#
loop_
_entity.id
_entity.type
_entity.pdbx_description
1 polymer ?
#
loop_
_entity_poly.entity_id
_entity_poly.type
_entity_poly.pdbx_seq_one_letter_code
_entity_poly.pdbx_strand_id
1 'polypeptide(L)'
;RQRQMCIRDSIGIALILALSNGVNAYIRSIEEETLSEYPLQIQSTGFDLTSMMVGMNGDPGSSDDKKSGKDKDKVKVMQVVTNMFSKMDSNDLGALKKYLDSGESKIHDYTKAIEYSYNVMPQLFRQDGDNVRQVNPDQSFSSLGLGASAGSNSLMSSMMSTNVFFEMPENTDLYEEQYDVKAGRWPKKYNECVLVLTPDGSMSDFLLYTLGLRDQVELDDMIKQFINEETIKTPENIGTYTYDDILEKTFKLVNASDYYEYDDQYQVWKDKTDNADYMKKLVEDGENVKIVGIVQSAEDAKASSLLSLIHISEPTRHSLIS
;
A
#
# COMPACT_ATOMS: atom_id res chain seq x y z
N ARG A 1 46.19 47.47 -11.72
CA ARG A 1 44.78 47.50 -12.17
C ARG A 1 44.38 46.24 -12.94
N GLN A 2 45.21 45.78 -13.89
CA GLN A 2 44.89 44.58 -14.71
C GLN A 2 44.75 43.28 -13.89
N ARG A 3 45.59 43.02 -12.85
CA ARG A 3 45.49 41.86 -11.95
C ARG A 3 44.18 41.85 -11.13
N GLN A 4 43.71 43.00 -10.71
CA GLN A 4 42.47 43.12 -9.92
C GLN A 4 41.21 42.88 -10.80
N MET A 5 41.25 43.24 -12.09
CA MET A 5 40.18 42.91 -13.04
C MET A 5 40.08 41.39 -13.26
N CYS A 6 41.17 40.70 -13.56
CA CYS A 6 41.18 39.26 -13.79
C CYS A 6 40.68 38.45 -12.57
N ILE A 7 41.06 38.87 -11.35
CA ILE A 7 40.58 38.19 -10.11
C ILE A 7 39.08 38.40 -9.96
N ARG A 8 38.57 39.58 -10.21
CA ARG A 8 37.14 39.88 -10.09
C ARG A 8 36.28 39.13 -11.11
N ASP A 9 36.80 39.01 -12.35
CA ASP A 9 36.09 38.30 -13.42
C ASP A 9 36.11 36.77 -13.16
N SER A 10 37.24 36.24 -12.66
CA SER A 10 37.33 34.83 -12.27
C SER A 10 36.44 34.47 -11.09
N ILE A 11 36.31 35.35 -10.09
CA ILE A 11 35.39 35.18 -8.97
C ILE A 11 33.92 35.24 -9.47
N GLY A 12 33.61 36.17 -10.38
CA GLY A 12 32.29 36.27 -10.99
C GLY A 12 31.88 34.99 -11.73
N ILE A 13 32.77 34.45 -12.54
CA ILE A 13 32.52 33.19 -13.28
C ILE A 13 32.36 32.02 -12.30
N ALA A 14 33.25 31.90 -11.30
CA ALA A 14 33.19 30.84 -10.30
C ALA A 14 31.85 30.91 -9.51
N LEU A 15 31.37 32.09 -9.18
CA LEU A 15 30.13 32.31 -8.45
C LEU A 15 28.90 31.94 -9.30
N ILE A 16 28.90 32.28 -10.59
CA ILE A 16 27.88 31.89 -11.56
C ILE A 16 27.84 30.36 -11.72
N LEU A 17 29.01 29.72 -11.87
CA LEU A 17 29.07 28.26 -11.98
C LEU A 17 28.61 27.55 -10.71
N ALA A 18 29.02 28.07 -9.55
CA ALA A 18 28.57 27.52 -8.26
C ALA A 18 27.03 27.66 -8.08
N LEU A 19 26.49 28.83 -8.43
CA LEU A 19 25.03 29.07 -8.39
C LEU A 19 24.30 28.16 -9.38
N SER A 20 24.81 28.04 -10.62
CA SER A 20 24.20 27.16 -11.62
C SER A 20 24.20 25.69 -11.17
N ASN A 21 25.32 25.21 -10.60
CA ASN A 21 25.38 23.85 -10.06
C ASN A 21 24.45 23.66 -8.87
N GLY A 22 24.33 24.66 -7.98
CA GLY A 22 23.42 24.64 -6.86
C GLY A 22 21.95 24.61 -7.30
N VAL A 23 21.58 25.43 -8.28
CA VAL A 23 20.22 25.43 -8.85
C VAL A 23 19.91 24.10 -9.55
N ASN A 24 20.84 23.55 -10.32
CA ASN A 24 20.63 22.26 -10.97
C ASN A 24 20.50 21.12 -9.96
N ALA A 25 21.29 21.13 -8.89
CA ALA A 25 21.17 20.16 -7.81
C ALA A 25 19.81 20.27 -7.09
N TYR A 26 19.37 21.49 -6.84
CA TYR A 26 18.07 21.78 -6.23
C TYR A 26 16.89 21.34 -7.12
N ILE A 27 16.95 21.62 -8.43
CA ILE A 27 15.93 21.17 -9.39
C ILE A 27 15.87 19.63 -9.40
N ARG A 28 17.02 18.96 -9.48
CA ARG A 28 17.06 17.49 -9.43
C ARG A 28 16.47 16.94 -8.14
N SER A 29 16.80 17.54 -7.01
CA SER A 29 16.23 17.13 -5.72
C SER A 29 14.71 17.22 -5.69
N ILE A 30 14.13 18.31 -6.24
CA ILE A 30 12.68 18.47 -6.35
C ILE A 30 12.06 17.47 -7.33
N GLU A 31 12.73 17.23 -8.48
CA GLU A 31 12.25 16.26 -9.48
C GLU A 31 12.26 14.84 -8.90
N GLU A 32 13.35 14.43 -8.25
CA GLU A 32 13.48 13.11 -7.61
C GLU A 32 12.44 12.93 -6.50
N GLU A 33 12.21 13.97 -5.72
CA GLU A 33 11.22 14.00 -4.65
C GLU A 33 9.80 13.85 -5.20
N THR A 34 9.44 14.64 -6.22
CA THR A 34 8.11 14.57 -6.85
C THR A 34 7.86 13.22 -7.51
N LEU A 35 8.86 12.65 -8.18
CA LEU A 35 8.74 11.34 -8.83
C LEU A 35 8.68 10.19 -7.81
N SER A 36 9.29 10.35 -6.63
CA SER A 36 9.16 9.39 -5.53
C SER A 36 7.76 9.42 -4.92
N GLU A 37 7.14 10.59 -4.85
CA GLU A 37 5.77 10.75 -4.34
C GLU A 37 4.72 10.20 -5.32
N TYR A 38 4.95 10.36 -6.63
CA TYR A 38 4.03 9.91 -7.68
C TYR A 38 4.74 8.97 -8.68
N PRO A 39 5.02 7.72 -8.27
CA PRO A 39 5.66 6.77 -9.16
C PRO A 39 4.76 6.43 -10.34
N LEU A 40 5.36 6.23 -11.52
CA LEU A 40 4.64 5.71 -12.67
C LEU A 40 4.23 4.26 -12.40
N GLN A 41 2.94 3.99 -12.35
CA GLN A 41 2.39 2.66 -12.12
C GLN A 41 1.84 2.08 -13.42
N ILE A 42 2.24 0.85 -13.74
CA ILE A 42 1.68 0.07 -14.84
C ILE A 42 0.94 -1.12 -14.22
N GLN A 43 -0.38 -1.12 -14.34
CA GLN A 43 -1.24 -2.16 -13.79
C GLN A 43 -1.63 -3.19 -14.84
N SER A 44 -1.99 -4.42 -14.41
CA SER A 44 -2.45 -5.50 -15.29
C SER A 44 -3.74 -5.15 -16.02
N THR A 45 -4.60 -4.36 -15.41
CA THR A 45 -5.86 -3.88 -16.01
C THR A 45 -5.88 -2.36 -16.00
N GLY A 46 -6.01 -1.76 -17.18
CA GLY A 46 -6.22 -0.33 -17.31
C GLY A 46 -7.69 0.02 -17.17
N PHE A 47 -8.03 0.84 -16.18
CA PHE A 47 -9.37 1.42 -16.04
C PHE A 47 -9.31 2.89 -16.42
N ASP A 48 -9.83 3.23 -17.59
CA ASP A 48 -9.86 4.63 -18.05
C ASP A 48 -11.01 5.41 -17.40
N LEU A 49 -10.74 5.93 -16.21
CA LEU A 49 -11.69 6.74 -15.45
C LEU A 49 -12.11 8.01 -16.20
N THR A 50 -11.21 8.56 -17.02
CA THR A 50 -11.46 9.78 -17.81
C THR A 50 -12.51 9.53 -18.87
N SER A 51 -12.39 8.42 -19.60
CA SER A 51 -13.39 7.98 -20.59
C SER A 51 -14.73 7.63 -19.94
N MET A 52 -14.73 7.16 -18.69
CA MET A 52 -15.96 6.91 -17.94
C MET A 52 -16.65 8.22 -17.53
N MET A 53 -15.90 9.21 -17.02
CA MET A 53 -16.47 10.51 -16.67
C MET A 53 -16.99 11.28 -17.89
N VAL A 54 -16.31 11.20 -19.02
CA VAL A 54 -16.79 11.78 -20.30
C VAL A 54 -18.05 11.08 -20.77
N GLY A 55 -18.14 9.75 -20.62
CA GLY A 55 -19.35 8.98 -20.92
C GLY A 55 -20.53 9.27 -20.00
N MET A 56 -20.31 9.63 -18.75
CA MET A 56 -21.37 10.02 -17.79
C MET A 56 -21.83 11.46 -17.96
N ASN A 57 -20.96 12.38 -18.41
CA ASN A 57 -21.32 13.80 -18.61
C ASN A 57 -21.98 14.09 -19.96
N GLY A 58 -22.32 13.06 -20.73
CA GLY A 58 -23.25 13.17 -21.83
C GLY A 58 -22.84 14.17 -22.91
N ASP A 59 -21.66 13.99 -23.51
CA ASP A 59 -21.46 14.50 -24.88
C ASP A 59 -21.71 13.33 -25.86
N PRO A 60 -22.83 13.34 -26.60
CA PRO A 60 -23.11 12.34 -27.60
C PRO A 60 -22.39 12.62 -28.92
N GLY A 61 -21.13 13.03 -28.82
CA GLY A 61 -20.36 13.53 -29.93
C GLY A 61 -19.35 12.56 -30.49
N SER A 62 -19.72 11.43 -31.02
CA SER A 62 -19.14 10.88 -32.25
C SER A 62 -19.81 9.59 -32.68
N SER A 63 -20.98 9.67 -33.17
CA SER A 63 -21.41 8.84 -34.29
C SER A 63 -22.26 9.72 -35.19
N ASP A 64 -21.80 9.88 -36.41
CA ASP A 64 -22.54 10.47 -37.48
C ASP A 64 -23.99 9.94 -37.53
N ASP A 65 -24.90 10.69 -36.95
CA ASP A 65 -26.30 10.67 -37.36
C ASP A 65 -26.98 11.99 -36.95
N LYS A 66 -26.58 13.05 -37.66
CA LYS A 66 -27.47 14.19 -37.85
C LYS A 66 -28.61 13.74 -38.73
N LYS A 67 -29.62 13.13 -38.16
CA LYS A 67 -30.99 13.18 -38.71
C LYS A 67 -31.98 13.27 -37.57
N SER A 68 -32.35 14.50 -37.35
CA SER A 68 -33.55 15.01 -36.79
C SER A 68 -34.78 14.16 -37.14
N GLY A 69 -35.65 13.94 -36.19
CA GLY A 69 -37.03 13.80 -36.45
C GLY A 69 -37.71 12.74 -35.61
N LYS A 70 -38.44 13.16 -34.60
CA LYS A 70 -39.63 12.48 -34.08
C LYS A 70 -39.56 10.98 -33.78
N ASP A 71 -38.81 10.65 -32.76
CA ASP A 71 -39.03 9.43 -31.99
C ASP A 71 -39.20 9.81 -30.50
N LYS A 72 -40.37 10.35 -30.17
CA LYS A 72 -40.71 10.74 -28.80
C LYS A 72 -41.02 9.56 -27.87
N ASP A 73 -41.09 8.34 -28.47
CA ASP A 73 -41.54 7.14 -27.76
C ASP A 73 -40.44 6.07 -27.59
N LYS A 74 -39.16 6.42 -27.86
CA LYS A 74 -38.04 5.49 -27.68
C LYS A 74 -37.17 5.91 -26.53
N VAL A 75 -36.91 4.97 -25.63
CA VAL A 75 -35.95 5.13 -24.53
C VAL A 75 -34.54 4.98 -25.10
N LYS A 76 -33.72 6.00 -24.93
CA LYS A 76 -32.28 5.92 -25.25
C LYS A 76 -31.58 5.11 -24.17
N VAL A 77 -30.91 4.05 -24.57
CA VAL A 77 -30.10 3.23 -23.65
C VAL A 77 -28.70 3.79 -23.60
N MET A 78 -28.28 4.22 -22.43
CA MET A 78 -26.87 4.55 -22.17
C MET A 78 -26.08 3.26 -21.94
N GLN A 79 -25.09 3.02 -22.81
CA GLN A 79 -24.26 1.80 -22.76
C GLN A 79 -23.13 1.91 -21.73
N VAL A 80 -23.46 2.23 -20.48
CA VAL A 80 -22.46 2.41 -19.42
C VAL A 80 -21.70 1.11 -19.15
N VAL A 81 -22.42 0.02 -18.94
CA VAL A 81 -21.83 -1.31 -18.65
C VAL A 81 -21.05 -1.85 -19.85
N THR A 82 -21.62 -1.74 -21.06
CA THR A 82 -20.96 -2.19 -22.28
C THR A 82 -19.67 -1.42 -22.53
N ASN A 83 -19.69 -0.10 -22.35
CA ASN A 83 -18.51 0.74 -22.52
C ASN A 83 -17.46 0.48 -21.44
N MET A 84 -17.88 0.17 -20.22
CA MET A 84 -16.98 -0.20 -19.13
C MET A 84 -16.20 -1.46 -19.46
N PHE A 85 -16.88 -2.52 -19.90
CA PHE A 85 -16.22 -3.78 -20.23
C PHE A 85 -15.51 -3.77 -21.60
N SER A 86 -15.95 -3.00 -22.56
CA SER A 86 -15.30 -2.92 -23.88
C SER A 86 -13.98 -2.11 -23.87
N LYS A 87 -13.73 -1.35 -22.82
CA LYS A 87 -12.52 -0.54 -22.65
C LYS A 87 -11.58 -1.08 -21.56
N MET A 88 -11.83 -2.27 -21.06
CA MET A 88 -10.89 -2.96 -20.17
C MET A 88 -9.83 -3.65 -21.05
N ASP A 89 -8.70 -3.00 -21.21
CA ASP A 89 -7.51 -3.60 -21.79
C ASP A 89 -6.67 -4.26 -20.70
N SER A 90 -6.09 -5.40 -21.00
CA SER A 90 -5.16 -6.10 -20.12
C SER A 90 -3.73 -5.93 -20.63
N ASN A 91 -2.84 -5.48 -19.74
CA ASN A 91 -1.41 -5.40 -20.01
C ASN A 91 -0.74 -6.74 -19.72
N ASP A 92 0.09 -7.23 -20.64
CA ASP A 92 0.95 -8.39 -20.39
C ASP A 92 2.17 -7.96 -19.54
N LEU A 93 1.97 -7.85 -18.23
CA LEU A 93 3.04 -7.49 -17.29
C LEU A 93 4.12 -8.56 -17.23
N GLY A 94 3.81 -9.83 -17.53
CA GLY A 94 4.80 -10.89 -17.58
C GLY A 94 5.79 -10.71 -18.73
N ALA A 95 5.31 -10.35 -19.90
CA ALA A 95 6.18 -10.01 -21.04
C ALA A 95 6.97 -8.73 -20.79
N LEU A 96 6.32 -7.70 -20.20
CA LEU A 96 6.99 -6.45 -19.83
C LEU A 96 8.14 -6.71 -18.84
N LYS A 97 7.87 -7.47 -17.77
CA LYS A 97 8.91 -7.82 -16.79
C LYS A 97 10.10 -8.52 -17.46
N LYS A 98 9.85 -9.53 -18.28
CA LYS A 98 10.92 -10.23 -19.01
C LYS A 98 11.74 -9.30 -19.90
N TYR A 99 11.10 -8.33 -20.55
CA TYR A 99 11.78 -7.32 -21.37
C TYR A 99 12.64 -6.39 -20.51
N LEU A 100 12.14 -5.93 -19.39
CA LEU A 100 12.88 -5.07 -18.47
C LEU A 100 14.09 -5.82 -17.86
N ASP A 101 13.90 -7.07 -17.45
CA ASP A 101 14.94 -7.92 -16.86
C ASP A 101 15.99 -8.39 -17.89
N SER A 102 15.69 -8.35 -19.20
CA SER A 102 16.61 -8.78 -20.28
C SER A 102 17.83 -7.87 -20.46
N GLY A 103 17.78 -6.64 -19.93
CA GLY A 103 18.80 -5.62 -20.12
C GLY A 103 18.79 -4.96 -21.52
N GLU A 104 17.84 -5.29 -22.38
CA GLU A 104 17.65 -4.64 -23.69
C GLU A 104 17.01 -3.26 -23.56
N SER A 105 16.29 -3.04 -22.45
CA SER A 105 15.64 -1.77 -22.15
C SER A 105 16.64 -0.74 -21.63
N LYS A 106 16.59 0.48 -22.16
CA LYS A 106 17.35 1.63 -21.66
C LYS A 106 16.63 2.35 -20.50
N ILE A 107 15.52 1.82 -20.00
CA ILE A 107 14.72 2.49 -18.99
C ILE A 107 15.51 2.65 -17.67
N HIS A 108 16.42 1.72 -17.37
CA HIS A 108 17.28 1.78 -16.19
C HIS A 108 18.19 3.02 -16.16
N ASP A 109 18.48 3.61 -17.35
CA ASP A 109 19.25 4.86 -17.44
C ASP A 109 18.43 6.09 -17.00
N TYR A 110 17.11 5.95 -16.92
CA TYR A 110 16.18 7.05 -16.67
C TYR A 110 15.32 6.83 -15.42
N THR A 111 15.43 5.68 -14.74
CA THR A 111 14.68 5.35 -13.55
C THR A 111 15.59 5.12 -12.36
N LYS A 112 15.19 5.60 -11.18
CA LYS A 112 15.90 5.37 -9.92
C LYS A 112 15.72 3.93 -9.44
N ALA A 113 14.51 3.40 -9.59
CA ALA A 113 14.15 2.03 -9.26
C ALA A 113 12.99 1.54 -10.14
N ILE A 114 12.89 0.23 -10.30
CA ILE A 114 11.75 -0.48 -10.88
C ILE A 114 11.32 -1.51 -9.84
N GLU A 115 10.14 -1.29 -9.27
CA GLU A 115 9.57 -2.16 -8.25
C GLU A 115 8.45 -3.00 -8.86
N TYR A 116 8.42 -4.29 -8.53
CA TYR A 116 7.37 -5.21 -8.96
C TYR A 116 6.47 -5.55 -7.78
N SER A 117 5.22 -5.14 -7.85
CA SER A 117 4.21 -5.48 -6.85
C SER A 117 3.33 -6.62 -7.34
N TYR A 118 3.11 -7.61 -6.49
CA TYR A 118 2.26 -8.76 -6.75
C TYR A 118 0.98 -8.64 -5.93
N ASN A 119 -0.16 -9.03 -6.51
CA ASN A 119 -1.43 -9.01 -5.80
C ASN A 119 -1.54 -10.22 -4.85
N VAL A 120 -0.58 -10.35 -3.96
CA VAL A 120 -0.54 -11.38 -2.92
C VAL A 120 -0.59 -10.70 -1.57
N MET A 121 -1.58 -11.03 -0.77
CA MET A 121 -1.79 -10.43 0.54
C MET A 121 -1.28 -11.38 1.62
N PRO A 122 -0.26 -11.00 2.41
CA PRO A 122 0.29 -11.84 3.46
C PRO A 122 -0.78 -12.10 4.53
N GLN A 123 -0.93 -13.37 4.92
CA GLN A 123 -1.88 -13.77 5.95
C GLN A 123 -1.20 -13.67 7.32
N LEU A 124 -1.47 -12.59 8.03
CA LEU A 124 -0.86 -12.31 9.33
C LEU A 124 -1.88 -12.48 10.45
N PHE A 125 -1.44 -13.16 11.48
CA PHE A 125 -2.22 -13.41 12.68
C PHE A 125 -1.50 -12.88 13.90
N ARG A 126 -2.29 -12.47 14.88
CA ARG A 126 -1.83 -12.21 16.24
C ARG A 126 -2.37 -13.29 17.17
N GLN A 127 -1.53 -13.72 18.07
CA GLN A 127 -1.91 -14.66 19.12
C GLN A 127 -2.13 -13.89 20.44
N ASP A 128 -3.34 -13.95 20.97
CA ASP A 128 -3.73 -13.35 22.24
C ASP A 128 -4.13 -14.48 23.20
N GLY A 129 -3.15 -15.00 23.96
CA GLY A 129 -3.36 -16.17 24.80
C GLY A 129 -3.78 -17.40 24.00
N ASP A 130 -4.98 -17.90 24.27
CA ASP A 130 -5.57 -19.05 23.57
C ASP A 130 -6.28 -18.69 22.26
N ASN A 131 -6.50 -17.42 22.00
CA ASN A 131 -7.19 -16.96 20.79
C ASN A 131 -6.20 -16.55 19.71
N VAL A 132 -6.55 -16.84 18.47
CA VAL A 132 -5.83 -16.36 17.27
C VAL A 132 -6.73 -15.41 16.50
N ARG A 133 -6.18 -14.29 16.06
CA ARG A 133 -6.90 -13.30 15.28
C ARG A 133 -6.12 -12.91 14.05
N GLN A 134 -6.79 -12.93 12.91
CA GLN A 134 -6.24 -12.41 11.68
C GLN A 134 -6.17 -10.88 11.72
N VAL A 135 -4.99 -10.31 11.50
CA VAL A 135 -4.74 -8.87 11.48
C VAL A 135 -4.43 -8.37 10.06
N ASN A 136 -4.12 -9.29 9.15
CA ASN A 136 -4.01 -9.00 7.72
C ASN A 136 -4.40 -10.22 6.88
N PRO A 137 -5.30 -10.10 5.90
CA PRO A 137 -6.21 -8.97 5.69
C PRO A 137 -7.14 -8.78 6.90
N ASP A 138 -7.32 -7.55 7.31
CA ASP A 138 -8.21 -7.25 8.43
C ASP A 138 -9.67 -7.48 8.05
N GLN A 139 -10.42 -8.15 8.95
CA GLN A 139 -11.81 -8.52 8.79
C GLN A 139 -12.75 -7.74 9.72
N SER A 140 -12.20 -6.85 10.56
CA SER A 140 -12.95 -6.17 11.62
C SER A 140 -14.20 -5.43 11.10
N PHE A 141 -14.09 -4.80 9.94
CA PHE A 141 -15.19 -4.03 9.34
C PHE A 141 -15.93 -4.77 8.22
N SER A 142 -15.69 -6.07 8.05
CA SER A 142 -16.31 -6.87 6.98
C SER A 142 -17.86 -6.90 7.08
N SER A 143 -18.39 -6.88 8.29
CA SER A 143 -19.83 -6.82 8.56
C SER A 143 -20.48 -5.50 8.12
N LEU A 144 -19.71 -4.44 7.96
CA LEU A 144 -20.15 -3.14 7.42
C LEU A 144 -20.00 -3.06 5.89
N GLY A 145 -19.58 -4.15 5.22
CA GLY A 145 -19.24 -4.13 3.80
C GLY A 145 -17.95 -3.40 3.48
N LEU A 146 -17.14 -3.14 4.50
CA LEU A 146 -15.84 -2.50 4.44
C LEU A 146 -14.77 -3.55 4.78
N GLY A 147 -13.58 -3.41 4.25
CA GLY A 147 -12.48 -4.32 4.54
C GLY A 147 -11.72 -4.75 3.28
N ALA A 148 -10.69 -5.56 3.45
CA ALA A 148 -9.76 -5.97 2.41
C ALA A 148 -10.40 -6.78 1.26
N SER A 149 -11.59 -7.37 1.47
CA SER A 149 -12.33 -8.13 0.45
C SER A 149 -13.17 -7.24 -0.48
N ALA A 150 -13.37 -5.96 -0.17
CA ALA A 150 -13.97 -5.00 -1.10
C ALA A 150 -12.94 -4.75 -2.22
N GLY A 151 -13.13 -5.38 -3.36
CA GLY A 151 -12.18 -5.50 -4.47
C GLY A 151 -11.35 -4.25 -4.72
N SER A 152 -10.06 -4.45 -4.97
CA SER A 152 -8.98 -3.45 -5.05
C SER A 152 -9.18 -2.28 -6.03
N ASN A 153 -10.28 -2.24 -6.77
CA ASN A 153 -10.57 -1.25 -7.80
C ASN A 153 -11.66 -0.24 -7.43
N SER A 154 -12.14 -0.23 -6.18
CA SER A 154 -13.13 0.73 -5.72
C SER A 154 -12.42 1.92 -5.06
N LEU A 155 -12.68 3.14 -5.54
CA LEU A 155 -12.27 4.39 -4.88
C LEU A 155 -12.69 4.41 -3.40
N MET A 156 -13.83 3.79 -3.09
CA MET A 156 -14.35 3.65 -1.73
C MET A 156 -13.47 2.74 -0.88
N SER A 157 -12.95 1.62 -1.42
CA SER A 157 -12.06 0.73 -0.69
C SER A 157 -10.68 1.34 -0.43
N SER A 158 -10.19 2.20 -1.33
CA SER A 158 -8.95 2.94 -1.10
C SER A 158 -9.07 3.98 0.01
N MET A 159 -10.24 4.62 0.14
CA MET A 159 -10.48 5.61 1.20
C MET A 159 -10.76 4.98 2.58
N MET A 160 -11.23 3.73 2.61
CA MET A 160 -11.63 3.02 3.82
C MET A 160 -10.87 1.70 3.98
N SER A 161 -9.68 1.60 3.40
CA SER A 161 -8.82 0.42 3.55
C SER A 161 -8.38 0.28 5.01
N THR A 162 -8.65 -0.89 5.58
CA THR A 162 -8.16 -1.30 6.90
C THR A 162 -6.82 -2.04 6.82
N ASN A 163 -6.21 -2.09 5.62
CA ASN A 163 -4.90 -2.67 5.47
C ASN A 163 -3.86 -1.80 6.18
N VAL A 164 -3.14 -2.40 7.10
CA VAL A 164 -2.08 -1.74 7.85
C VAL A 164 -0.69 -2.24 7.47
N PHE A 165 -0.62 -3.38 6.77
CA PHE A 165 0.63 -3.99 6.34
C PHE A 165 0.84 -3.77 4.85
N PHE A 166 1.98 -3.23 4.52
CA PHE A 166 2.39 -2.91 3.15
C PHE A 166 3.76 -3.53 2.86
N GLU A 167 4.01 -3.81 1.59
CA GLU A 167 5.32 -4.28 1.14
C GLU A 167 6.32 -3.13 1.15
N MET A 168 7.53 -3.41 1.61
CA MET A 168 8.61 -2.44 1.64
C MET A 168 9.32 -2.43 0.28
N PRO A 169 9.65 -1.25 -0.29
CA PRO A 169 10.45 -1.18 -1.50
C PRO A 169 11.79 -1.91 -1.34
N GLU A 170 12.24 -2.59 -2.39
CA GLU A 170 13.55 -3.28 -2.38
C GLU A 170 14.72 -2.29 -2.31
N ASN A 171 14.59 -1.16 -3.01
CA ASN A 171 15.64 -0.17 -3.06
C ASN A 171 15.61 0.74 -1.83
N THR A 172 16.60 0.58 -0.95
CA THR A 172 16.74 1.35 0.29
C THR A 172 16.90 2.86 0.06
N ASP A 173 17.47 3.27 -1.08
CA ASP A 173 17.66 4.69 -1.42
C ASP A 173 16.35 5.44 -1.61
N LEU A 174 15.22 4.72 -1.76
CA LEU A 174 13.90 5.33 -1.88
C LEU A 174 13.36 5.86 -0.56
N TYR A 175 13.81 5.32 0.58
CA TYR A 175 13.22 5.65 1.87
C TYR A 175 14.22 5.99 2.98
N GLU A 176 15.46 5.47 2.97
CA GLU A 176 16.40 5.68 4.09
C GLU A 176 16.72 7.16 4.33
N GLU A 177 16.79 7.98 3.27
CA GLU A 177 17.03 9.42 3.38
C GLU A 177 15.79 10.23 3.80
N GLN A 178 14.59 9.64 3.66
CA GLN A 178 13.32 10.33 3.93
C GLN A 178 12.79 10.08 5.34
N TYR A 179 13.35 9.10 6.07
CA TYR A 179 12.85 8.68 7.36
C TYR A 179 13.96 8.57 8.39
N ASP A 180 13.69 9.09 9.58
CA ASP A 180 14.53 8.91 10.76
C ASP A 180 14.13 7.63 11.51
N VAL A 181 15.10 6.81 11.86
CA VAL A 181 14.88 5.68 12.78
C VAL A 181 14.82 6.21 14.22
N LYS A 182 13.62 6.20 14.80
CA LYS A 182 13.41 6.67 16.19
C LYS A 182 13.76 5.60 17.22
N ALA A 183 13.57 4.32 16.87
CA ALA A 183 13.96 3.19 17.71
C ALA A 183 14.21 1.94 16.87
N GLY A 184 15.08 1.05 17.33
CA GLY A 184 15.41 -0.19 16.62
C GLY A 184 16.28 0.02 15.37
N ARG A 185 15.90 -0.59 14.25
CA ARG A 185 16.64 -0.55 12.99
C ARG A 185 15.74 -0.82 11.79
N TRP A 186 16.26 -0.60 10.60
CA TRP A 186 15.63 -1.06 9.34
C TRP A 186 15.59 -2.61 9.25
N PRO A 187 14.58 -3.19 8.60
CA PRO A 187 14.48 -4.62 8.32
C PRO A 187 15.67 -5.10 7.48
N LYS A 188 16.10 -6.34 7.76
CA LYS A 188 17.17 -7.02 7.02
C LYS A 188 16.73 -8.39 6.50
N LYS A 189 15.55 -8.84 6.95
CA LYS A 189 14.99 -10.14 6.60
C LYS A 189 13.53 -9.95 6.21
N TYR A 190 13.05 -10.83 5.34
CA TYR A 190 11.68 -10.82 4.85
C TYR A 190 10.59 -10.93 5.95
N ASN A 191 10.94 -11.48 7.11
CA ASN A 191 10.05 -11.63 8.26
C ASN A 191 10.25 -10.51 9.31
N GLU A 192 10.76 -9.37 8.91
CA GLU A 192 10.93 -8.20 9.75
C GLU A 192 10.10 -7.04 9.18
N CYS A 193 9.57 -6.21 10.05
CA CYS A 193 8.81 -5.03 9.65
C CYS A 193 9.16 -3.81 10.49
N VAL A 194 8.79 -2.64 9.98
CA VAL A 194 8.89 -1.35 10.67
C VAL A 194 7.51 -0.74 10.84
N LEU A 195 7.33 -0.07 11.98
CA LEU A 195 6.20 0.83 12.21
C LEU A 195 6.58 2.23 11.76
N VAL A 196 5.70 2.86 10.99
CA VAL A 196 5.86 4.24 10.53
C VAL A 196 4.96 5.16 11.33
N LEU A 197 5.56 6.13 11.99
CA LEU A 197 4.84 7.19 12.69
C LEU A 197 4.50 8.32 11.72
N THR A 198 3.41 9.00 12.01
CA THR A 198 3.06 10.25 11.34
C THR A 198 4.13 11.33 11.58
N PRO A 199 4.18 12.42 10.79
CA PRO A 199 5.18 13.47 10.95
C PRO A 199 5.19 14.11 12.37
N ASP A 200 4.07 14.10 13.06
CA ASP A 200 3.95 14.58 14.45
C ASP A 200 4.31 13.51 15.50
N GLY A 201 4.77 12.33 15.08
CA GLY A 201 5.18 11.24 15.95
C GLY A 201 4.02 10.42 16.54
N SER A 202 2.82 10.55 15.96
CA SER A 202 1.65 9.77 16.38
C SER A 202 1.44 8.53 15.51
N MET A 203 0.51 7.68 15.91
CA MET A 203 -0.01 6.56 15.12
C MET A 203 -1.52 6.49 15.25
N SER A 204 -2.19 5.85 14.28
CA SER A 204 -3.63 5.64 14.34
C SER A 204 -4.01 4.74 15.52
N ASP A 205 -5.13 5.04 16.18
CA ASP A 205 -5.72 4.20 17.22
C ASP A 205 -6.11 2.80 16.71
N PHE A 206 -6.43 2.66 15.43
CA PHE A 206 -6.63 1.37 14.80
C PHE A 206 -5.40 0.45 14.91
N LEU A 207 -4.19 1.03 14.79
CA LEU A 207 -2.95 0.28 14.98
C LEU A 207 -2.80 -0.28 16.39
N LEU A 208 -3.35 0.38 17.42
CA LEU A 208 -3.31 -0.14 18.80
C LEU A 208 -4.03 -1.48 18.91
N TYR A 209 -5.17 -1.61 18.23
CA TYR A 209 -5.90 -2.89 18.17
C TYR A 209 -5.15 -3.93 17.34
N THR A 210 -4.57 -3.56 16.20
CA THR A 210 -3.77 -4.45 15.37
C THR A 210 -2.54 -4.97 16.11
N LEU A 211 -1.84 -4.10 16.83
CA LEU A 211 -0.65 -4.43 17.62
C LEU A 211 -0.97 -5.18 18.93
N GLY A 212 -2.23 -5.25 19.34
CA GLY A 212 -2.62 -5.84 20.63
C GLY A 212 -2.19 -5.01 21.83
N LEU A 213 -2.07 -3.72 21.65
CA LEU A 213 -1.87 -2.76 22.72
C LEU A 213 -3.19 -2.38 23.39
N ARG A 214 -4.29 -2.64 22.68
CA ARG A 214 -5.67 -2.56 23.19
C ARG A 214 -6.42 -3.85 22.88
N ASP A 215 -7.44 -4.11 23.73
CA ASP A 215 -8.30 -5.28 23.56
C ASP A 215 -9.18 -5.11 22.32
N GLN A 216 -9.09 -6.07 21.41
CA GLN A 216 -9.86 -6.09 20.18
C GLN A 216 -11.37 -6.22 20.43
N VAL A 217 -11.79 -6.78 21.57
CA VAL A 217 -13.21 -6.87 21.98
C VAL A 217 -13.84 -5.48 22.07
N GLU A 218 -13.07 -4.46 22.48
CA GLU A 218 -13.56 -3.08 22.50
C GLU A 218 -13.94 -2.59 21.10
N LEU A 219 -13.10 -2.87 20.09
CA LEU A 219 -13.38 -2.51 18.70
C LEU A 219 -14.58 -3.29 18.16
N ASP A 220 -14.63 -4.60 18.41
CA ASP A 220 -15.74 -5.45 17.98
C ASP A 220 -17.07 -5.00 18.60
N ASP A 221 -17.05 -4.56 19.86
CA ASP A 221 -18.26 -4.05 20.54
C ASP A 221 -18.69 -2.68 19.97
N MET A 222 -17.75 -1.77 19.67
CA MET A 222 -18.08 -0.52 18.99
C MET A 222 -18.73 -0.77 17.62
N ILE A 223 -18.21 -1.72 16.85
CA ILE A 223 -18.75 -2.09 15.54
C ILE A 223 -20.15 -2.69 15.69
N LYS A 224 -20.38 -3.60 16.67
CA LYS A 224 -21.69 -4.18 16.96
C LYS A 224 -22.70 -3.11 17.37
N GLN A 225 -22.33 -2.19 18.26
CA GLN A 225 -23.19 -1.08 18.68
C GLN A 225 -23.56 -0.18 17.50
N PHE A 226 -22.59 0.08 16.58
CA PHE A 226 -22.87 0.84 15.37
C PHE A 226 -23.88 0.13 14.45
N ILE A 227 -23.72 -1.18 14.23
CA ILE A 227 -24.63 -1.99 13.40
C ILE A 227 -26.04 -2.03 13.99
N ASN A 228 -26.15 -2.12 15.32
CA ASN A 228 -27.43 -2.20 16.04
C ASN A 228 -28.08 -0.83 16.27
N GLU A 229 -27.51 0.26 15.75
CA GLU A 229 -27.97 1.64 15.98
C GLU A 229 -28.05 2.00 17.48
N GLU A 230 -27.15 1.40 18.28
CA GLU A 230 -27.04 1.68 19.72
C GLU A 230 -26.07 2.87 19.97
N THR A 231 -26.10 3.39 21.20
CA THR A 231 -25.13 4.41 21.60
C THR A 231 -23.74 3.79 21.70
N ILE A 232 -22.82 4.26 20.85
CA ILE A 232 -21.45 3.76 20.79
C ILE A 232 -20.69 4.22 22.03
N LYS A 233 -20.13 3.29 22.78
CA LYS A 233 -19.25 3.55 23.92
C LYS A 233 -17.82 3.60 23.43
N THR A 234 -17.27 4.80 23.31
CA THR A 234 -15.85 5.00 22.97
C THR A 234 -14.99 4.98 24.22
N PRO A 235 -13.73 4.51 24.10
CA PRO A 235 -12.80 4.53 25.24
C PRO A 235 -12.49 5.97 25.67
N GLU A 236 -12.55 6.26 26.96
CA GLU A 236 -12.26 7.59 27.49
C GLU A 236 -10.77 7.95 27.42
N ASN A 237 -9.90 6.95 27.47
CA ASN A 237 -8.46 7.13 27.42
C ASN A 237 -7.82 6.12 26.47
N ILE A 238 -7.08 6.63 25.48
CA ILE A 238 -6.37 5.81 24.50
C ILE A 238 -5.02 5.30 25.04
N GLY A 239 -4.49 5.93 26.09
CA GLY A 239 -3.20 5.58 26.69
C GLY A 239 -2.00 6.23 25.98
N THR A 240 -0.83 6.00 26.54
CA THR A 240 0.47 6.33 25.95
C THR A 240 1.33 5.08 25.97
N TYR A 241 2.06 4.83 24.88
CA TYR A 241 2.85 3.63 24.70
C TYR A 241 4.30 4.02 24.42
N THR A 242 5.24 3.22 24.90
CA THR A 242 6.66 3.39 24.64
C THR A 242 7.07 2.68 23.35
N TYR A 243 8.23 3.03 22.83
CA TYR A 243 8.79 2.31 21.67
C TYR A 243 9.09 0.85 22.00
N ASP A 244 9.46 0.54 23.24
CA ASP A 244 9.73 -0.83 23.66
C ASP A 244 8.46 -1.69 23.66
N ASP A 245 7.31 -1.13 24.05
CA ASP A 245 6.01 -1.84 23.97
C ASP A 245 5.67 -2.26 22.56
N ILE A 246 6.12 -1.51 21.56
CA ILE A 246 5.87 -1.76 20.14
C ILE A 246 6.89 -2.74 19.57
N LEU A 247 8.19 -2.58 19.88
CA LEU A 247 9.26 -3.43 19.37
C LEU A 247 9.18 -4.88 19.87
N GLU A 248 8.45 -5.14 20.95
CA GLU A 248 8.19 -6.50 21.46
C GLU A 248 7.09 -7.23 20.66
N LYS A 249 6.32 -6.53 19.83
CA LYS A 249 5.19 -7.14 19.11
C LYS A 249 5.66 -8.03 17.98
N THR A 250 5.01 -9.18 17.92
CA THR A 250 5.24 -10.19 16.88
C THR A 250 3.91 -10.66 16.30
N PHE A 251 3.96 -11.03 15.03
CA PHE A 251 2.83 -11.62 14.30
C PHE A 251 3.23 -12.99 13.78
N LYS A 252 2.25 -13.77 13.37
CA LYS A 252 2.43 -15.07 12.73
C LYS A 252 2.04 -14.97 11.27
N LEU A 253 2.98 -15.29 10.39
CA LEU A 253 2.74 -15.43 8.95
C LEU A 253 2.35 -16.87 8.64
N VAL A 254 1.25 -17.02 7.92
CA VAL A 254 0.71 -18.31 7.50
C VAL A 254 0.47 -18.28 5.99
N ASN A 255 0.74 -19.38 5.30
CA ASN A 255 0.40 -19.46 3.88
C ASN A 255 -1.10 -19.73 3.72
N ALA A 256 -1.74 -19.03 2.80
CA ALA A 256 -3.17 -19.23 2.51
C ALA A 256 -3.47 -20.65 1.99
N SER A 257 -2.50 -21.32 1.36
CA SER A 257 -2.59 -22.73 0.94
C SER A 257 -2.83 -23.66 2.12
N ASP A 258 -2.28 -23.35 3.28
CA ASP A 258 -2.32 -24.19 4.46
C ASP A 258 -3.66 -24.13 5.21
N TYR A 259 -4.59 -23.28 4.74
CA TYR A 259 -5.99 -23.30 5.19
C TYR A 259 -6.76 -24.52 4.71
N TYR A 260 -6.20 -25.23 3.74
CA TYR A 260 -6.84 -26.37 3.10
C TYR A 260 -6.14 -27.67 3.47
N GLU A 261 -6.92 -28.69 3.82
CA GLU A 261 -6.45 -30.03 4.05
C GLU A 261 -6.93 -30.93 2.92
N TYR A 262 -6.02 -31.72 2.35
CA TYR A 262 -6.40 -32.67 1.30
C TYR A 262 -7.04 -33.92 1.90
N ASP A 263 -8.22 -34.27 1.41
CA ASP A 263 -8.93 -35.48 1.78
C ASP A 263 -8.66 -36.57 0.72
N ASP A 264 -7.82 -37.54 1.06
CA ASP A 264 -7.44 -38.63 0.16
C ASP A 264 -8.63 -39.55 -0.20
N GLN A 265 -9.64 -39.65 0.67
CA GLN A 265 -10.79 -40.53 0.44
C GLN A 265 -11.71 -39.98 -0.63
N TYR A 266 -11.91 -38.65 -0.63
CA TYR A 266 -12.81 -37.97 -1.56
C TYR A 266 -12.04 -37.22 -2.66
N GLN A 267 -10.71 -37.19 -2.59
CA GLN A 267 -9.83 -36.48 -3.53
C GLN A 267 -10.20 -34.97 -3.70
N VAL A 268 -10.51 -34.32 -2.59
CA VAL A 268 -10.88 -32.89 -2.55
C VAL A 268 -10.09 -32.15 -1.48
N TRP A 269 -9.85 -30.87 -1.70
CA TRP A 269 -9.34 -29.96 -0.70
C TRP A 269 -10.48 -29.46 0.18
N LYS A 270 -10.36 -29.61 1.48
CA LYS A 270 -11.32 -29.14 2.49
C LYS A 270 -10.81 -27.86 3.12
N ASP A 271 -11.62 -26.82 3.06
CA ASP A 271 -11.39 -25.56 3.76
C ASP A 271 -11.52 -25.80 5.28
N LYS A 272 -10.50 -25.38 6.05
CA LYS A 272 -10.41 -25.51 7.50
C LYS A 272 -10.48 -24.17 8.23
N THR A 273 -10.75 -23.07 7.54
CA THR A 273 -10.79 -21.73 8.13
C THR A 273 -11.81 -21.60 9.27
N ASP A 274 -12.91 -22.37 9.20
CA ASP A 274 -13.93 -22.42 10.26
C ASP A 274 -13.59 -23.33 11.43
N ASN A 275 -12.49 -24.10 11.34
CA ASN A 275 -12.04 -25.00 12.40
C ASN A 275 -11.04 -24.28 13.33
N ALA A 276 -11.53 -23.83 14.49
CA ALA A 276 -10.74 -23.04 15.44
C ALA A 276 -9.47 -23.76 15.93
N ASP A 277 -9.56 -25.08 16.21
CA ASP A 277 -8.41 -25.86 16.71
C ASP A 277 -7.36 -26.03 15.62
N TYR A 278 -7.79 -26.26 14.37
CA TYR A 278 -6.90 -26.34 13.22
C TYR A 278 -6.18 -25.01 13.00
N MET A 279 -6.94 -23.91 12.93
CA MET A 279 -6.39 -22.56 12.73
C MET A 279 -5.45 -22.15 13.87
N LYS A 280 -5.79 -22.48 15.12
CA LYS A 280 -4.91 -22.20 16.26
C LYS A 280 -3.56 -22.89 16.09
N LYS A 281 -3.56 -24.18 15.78
CA LYS A 281 -2.33 -24.95 15.55
C LYS A 281 -1.53 -24.40 14.36
N LEU A 282 -2.22 -24.12 13.25
CA LEU A 282 -1.61 -23.58 12.05
C LEU A 282 -0.91 -22.22 12.33
N VAL A 283 -1.54 -21.35 13.12
CA VAL A 283 -0.96 -20.07 13.51
C VAL A 283 0.19 -20.25 14.49
N GLU A 284 0.08 -21.16 15.47
CA GLU A 284 1.17 -21.48 16.40
C GLU A 284 2.43 -21.93 15.64
N ASP A 285 2.27 -22.78 14.62
CA ASP A 285 3.34 -23.27 13.77
C ASP A 285 3.82 -22.22 12.74
N GLY A 286 3.06 -21.17 12.53
CA GLY A 286 3.35 -20.09 11.57
C GLY A 286 4.64 -19.33 11.86
N GLU A 287 5.20 -18.72 10.82
CA GLU A 287 6.47 -18.00 10.92
C GLU A 287 6.31 -16.68 11.68
N ASN A 288 7.30 -16.37 12.53
CA ASN A 288 7.27 -15.11 13.28
C ASN A 288 7.67 -13.93 12.40
N VAL A 289 6.81 -12.92 12.32
CA VAL A 289 7.11 -11.59 11.78
C VAL A 289 7.25 -10.62 12.94
N LYS A 290 8.37 -9.90 12.99
CA LYS A 290 8.73 -9.06 14.13
C LYS A 290 8.88 -7.60 13.72
N ILE A 291 8.35 -6.69 14.54
CA ILE A 291 8.65 -5.27 14.44
C ILE A 291 10.08 -5.06 14.95
N VAL A 292 10.98 -4.59 14.07
CA VAL A 292 12.39 -4.38 14.39
C VAL A 292 12.80 -2.91 14.43
N GLY A 293 11.92 -2.04 13.99
CA GLY A 293 12.17 -0.60 13.99
C GLY A 293 10.91 0.23 14.01
N ILE A 294 11.08 1.45 14.46
CA ILE A 294 10.08 2.51 14.43
C ILE A 294 10.71 3.69 13.70
N VAL A 295 10.08 4.13 12.63
CA VAL A 295 10.57 5.20 11.78
C VAL A 295 9.56 6.33 11.71
N GLN A 296 10.04 7.52 11.46
CA GLN A 296 9.24 8.73 11.30
C GLN A 296 9.78 9.52 10.13
N SER A 297 8.90 10.16 9.36
CA SER A 297 9.32 11.07 8.30
C SER A 297 10.28 12.11 8.85
N ALA A 298 11.40 12.34 8.16
CA ALA A 298 12.38 13.35 8.56
C ALA A 298 11.72 14.76 8.50
N GLU A 299 12.15 15.68 9.37
CA GLU A 299 11.58 17.04 9.43
C GLU A 299 11.76 17.79 8.09
N ASP A 300 12.85 17.49 7.38
CA ASP A 300 13.16 18.11 6.08
C ASP A 300 12.58 17.31 4.90
N ALA A 301 11.94 16.18 5.15
CA ALA A 301 11.29 15.40 4.09
C ALA A 301 10.13 16.17 3.52
N LYS A 302 10.27 16.57 2.27
CA LYS A 302 9.26 17.35 1.57
C LYS A 302 8.23 16.45 0.88
N ALA A 303 8.56 15.16 0.71
CA ALA A 303 7.68 14.17 0.13
C ALA A 303 6.73 13.61 1.18
N SER A 304 5.46 13.50 0.83
CA SER A 304 4.47 12.81 1.62
C SER A 304 4.76 11.29 1.57
N SER A 305 4.96 10.75 2.72
CA SER A 305 5.10 9.35 3.12
C SER A 305 4.99 8.27 2.02
N LEU A 306 6.13 7.88 1.44
CA LEU A 306 6.26 6.64 0.66
C LEU A 306 5.90 5.42 1.53
N LEU A 307 6.25 5.48 2.83
CA LEU A 307 5.92 4.46 3.80
C LEU A 307 4.77 4.92 4.70
N SER A 308 3.84 4.02 4.98
CA SER A 308 2.70 4.27 5.87
C SER A 308 2.40 3.07 6.74
N LEU A 309 2.03 3.29 8.00
CA LEU A 309 1.59 2.27 8.96
C LEU A 309 2.67 1.21 9.25
N ILE A 310 2.59 -0.02 8.74
CA ILE A 310 3.56 -1.10 8.97
C ILE A 310 4.06 -1.61 7.63
N HIS A 311 5.38 -1.59 7.44
CA HIS A 311 6.02 -2.13 6.24
C HIS A 311 6.78 -3.41 6.55
N ILE A 312 6.49 -4.45 5.77
CA ILE A 312 7.13 -5.76 5.83
C ILE A 312 8.12 -5.89 4.68
N SER A 313 9.33 -6.35 4.98
CA SER A 313 10.35 -6.64 3.97
C SER A 313 10.02 -7.94 3.25
N GLU A 314 9.49 -7.84 2.03
CA GLU A 314 9.27 -8.94 1.05
C GLU A 314 8.72 -10.30 1.55
N PRO A 315 7.62 -10.38 2.30
CA PRO A 315 7.09 -11.67 2.73
C PRO A 315 6.56 -12.52 1.57
N THR A 316 6.26 -11.88 0.44
CA THR A 316 5.56 -12.53 -0.67
C THR A 316 6.45 -13.32 -1.60
N ARG A 317 7.74 -12.99 -1.72
CA ARG A 317 8.64 -13.68 -2.64
C ARG A 317 9.19 -15.01 -2.11
N HIS A 318 9.45 -15.11 -0.83
CA HIS A 318 10.15 -16.26 -0.28
C HIS A 318 9.24 -17.33 0.35
N SER A 319 8.10 -16.96 0.90
CA SER A 319 7.22 -17.88 1.62
C SER A 319 5.94 -18.26 0.88
N LEU A 320 5.48 -17.48 -0.08
CA LEU A 320 4.18 -17.68 -0.73
C LEU A 320 4.26 -18.18 -2.18
N ILE A 321 5.46 -18.24 -2.77
CA ILE A 321 5.68 -18.62 -4.18
C ILE A 321 6.52 -19.90 -4.31
N SER A 322 7.00 -20.47 -3.20
CA SER A 322 7.78 -21.73 -3.21
C SER A 322 6.90 -22.98 -3.26
#